data_d10990d9e8530319819b498e0a08f129
#
_entry.id   d10990d9e8530319819b498e0a08f129
#
_cell.length_a   1.000
_cell.length_b   1.000
_cell.length_c   1.000
_cell.angle_alpha   90.00
_cell.angle_beta   90.00
_cell.angle_gamma   90.00
#
_symmetry.space_group_name_H-M   'P 1'
#
loop_
_entity.id
_entity.type
_entity.pdbx_description
1 polymer ?
#
loop_
_entity_poly.entity_id
_entity_poly.type
_entity_poly.pdbx_seq_one_letter_code
_entity_poly.pdbx_strand_id
1 'polypeptide(L)'
;QDVFNPGTVPLHGILKEGKEEKVVEAEAIIRLLDFIKDATLIGHRIDFDIEMINQALNRLDVGKLENQAMDTDVMYQKLKSLPQEQHSSLDELCDIYKIKKSDRHTASGDAFITALLFLKLKRKLEI
;
A
#
# COMPACT_ATOMS: atom_id res chain seq x y z
N GLN A 1 14.70 5.38 3.94
CA GLN A 1 13.33 5.27 3.65
C GLN A 1 13.06 4.48 2.39
N ASP A 2 12.00 3.81 2.37
CA ASP A 2 11.81 2.77 1.38
C ASP A 2 10.93 3.20 0.24
N VAL A 3 11.35 4.22 -0.44
CA VAL A 3 10.68 4.66 -1.64
C VAL A 3 11.46 4.11 -2.81
N PHE A 4 10.83 3.30 -3.60
CA PHE A 4 11.50 2.64 -4.72
C PHE A 4 11.01 3.11 -6.07
N ASN A 5 9.95 3.90 -6.10
CA ASN A 5 9.42 4.42 -7.35
C ASN A 5 8.87 5.82 -7.08
N PRO A 6 9.38 6.85 -7.78
CA PRO A 6 8.94 8.22 -7.49
C PRO A 6 7.44 8.43 -7.65
N GLY A 7 6.77 7.64 -8.49
CA GLY A 7 5.35 7.80 -8.71
C GLY A 7 4.47 6.92 -7.85
N THR A 8 5.04 6.11 -6.98
CA THR A 8 4.27 5.17 -6.15
C THR A 8 4.81 5.17 -4.74
N VAL A 9 3.91 5.02 -3.77
CA VAL A 9 4.29 5.04 -2.36
C VAL A 9 3.56 3.93 -1.64
N PRO A 10 4.29 3.05 -0.93
CA PRO A 10 3.63 2.07 -0.08
C PRO A 10 3.16 2.74 1.20
N LEU A 11 1.94 2.46 1.61
CA LEU A 11 1.35 3.10 2.79
C LEU A 11 1.55 2.31 4.06
N HIS A 12 1.76 1.03 3.94
CA HIS A 12 1.76 0.13 5.04
C HIS A 12 2.80 0.49 6.08
N GLY A 13 3.27 0.70 6.83
CA GLY A 13 4.27 1.06 7.79
C GLY A 13 4.27 2.54 8.16
N ILE A 14 3.86 3.41 7.25
CA ILE A 14 3.82 4.83 7.57
C ILE A 14 2.75 5.09 8.62
N LEU A 15 1.64 4.38 8.55
CA LEU A 15 0.53 4.56 9.48
C LEU A 15 0.79 3.99 10.86
N LYS A 16 1.90 3.31 11.07
CA LYS A 16 2.20 2.76 12.38
C LYS A 16 2.73 3.78 13.36
N GLU A 17 2.97 4.99 12.90
CA GLU A 17 3.52 6.04 13.72
C GLU A 17 2.51 7.15 13.96
N GLY A 18 2.76 7.99 14.92
CA GLY A 18 1.94 9.16 15.17
C GLY A 18 0.52 8.85 15.56
N LYS A 19 0.31 7.89 16.42
CA LYS A 19 -1.05 7.46 16.74
C LYS A 19 -1.50 7.79 18.13
N GLU A 20 -0.63 8.34 18.95
CA GLU A 20 -0.95 8.50 20.35
C GLU A 20 -1.75 9.75 20.63
N GLU A 21 -1.41 10.84 19.97
CA GLU A 21 -2.01 12.13 20.23
C GLU A 21 -2.46 12.78 18.95
N LYS A 22 -3.48 13.62 19.05
CA LYS A 22 -4.01 14.29 17.87
C LYS A 22 -2.98 15.16 17.18
N VAL A 23 -2.12 15.82 17.94
CA VAL A 23 -1.08 16.68 17.37
C VAL A 23 -0.10 15.84 16.55
N VAL A 24 0.30 14.69 17.10
CA VAL A 24 1.21 13.80 16.41
C VAL A 24 0.54 13.21 15.17
N GLU A 25 -0.73 12.84 15.29
CA GLU A 25 -1.47 12.33 14.14
C GLU A 25 -1.57 13.38 13.04
N ALA A 26 -1.90 14.61 13.40
CA ALA A 26 -2.03 15.68 12.42
C ALA A 26 -0.70 15.92 11.71
N GLU A 27 0.40 15.95 12.43
CA GLU A 27 1.70 16.13 11.81
C GLU A 27 2.05 14.97 10.90
N ALA A 28 1.77 13.75 11.33
CA ALA A 28 2.05 12.58 10.53
C ALA A 28 1.26 12.61 9.22
N ILE A 29 -0.01 12.97 9.30
CA ILE A 29 -0.85 13.05 8.11
C ILE A 29 -0.36 14.15 7.16
N ILE A 30 0.00 15.30 7.69
CA ILE A 30 0.49 16.39 6.85
C ILE A 30 1.77 15.96 6.13
N ARG A 31 2.69 15.32 6.85
CA ARG A 31 3.91 14.83 6.23
C ARG A 31 3.63 13.77 5.17
N LEU A 32 2.67 12.88 5.46
CA LEU A 32 2.29 11.85 4.50
C LEU A 32 1.73 12.48 3.23
N LEU A 33 0.79 13.41 3.37
CA LEU A 33 0.20 14.06 2.19
C LEU A 33 1.24 14.80 1.38
N ASP A 34 2.15 15.48 2.05
CA ASP A 34 3.21 16.20 1.37
C ASP A 34 4.15 15.26 0.64
N PHE A 35 4.37 14.07 1.19
CA PHE A 35 5.25 13.07 0.60
C PHE A 35 4.61 12.40 -0.61
N ILE A 36 3.35 12.01 -0.51
CA ILE A 36 2.71 11.25 -1.59
C ILE A 36 2.17 12.14 -2.70
N LYS A 37 1.81 13.39 -2.37
CA LYS A 37 1.26 14.34 -3.34
C LYS A 37 0.19 13.67 -4.23
N ASP A 38 0.45 13.55 -5.52
CA ASP A 38 -0.49 12.91 -6.45
C ASP A 38 0.02 11.57 -6.97
N ALA A 39 0.93 10.95 -6.24
CA ALA A 39 1.51 9.67 -6.64
C ALA A 39 0.44 8.57 -6.65
N THR A 40 0.63 7.57 -7.49
CA THR A 40 -0.16 6.36 -7.44
C THR A 40 0.29 5.52 -6.24
N LEU A 41 -0.65 5.08 -5.45
CA LEU A 41 -0.37 4.31 -4.24
C LEU A 41 -0.46 2.83 -4.56
N ILE A 42 0.47 2.06 -4.02
CA ILE A 42 0.51 0.62 -4.23
C ILE A 42 0.49 -0.09 -2.89
N GLY A 43 -0.30 -1.12 -2.78
CA GLY A 43 -0.32 -1.94 -1.58
C GLY A 43 -1.00 -3.26 -1.84
N HIS A 44 -0.86 -4.16 -0.88
CA HIS A 44 -1.58 -5.43 -0.90
C HIS A 44 -2.78 -5.27 0.00
N ARG A 45 -3.98 -5.32 -0.57
CA ARG A 45 -5.23 -5.01 0.10
C ARG A 45 -5.20 -3.59 0.68
N ILE A 46 -4.82 -2.67 -0.18
CA ILE A 46 -4.55 -1.28 0.18
C ILE A 46 -5.80 -0.53 0.65
N ASP A 47 -6.98 -1.06 0.37
CA ASP A 47 -8.23 -0.39 0.77
C ASP A 47 -8.27 -0.14 2.28
N PHE A 48 -7.72 -1.06 3.07
CA PHE A 48 -7.69 -0.87 4.52
C PHE A 48 -6.83 0.34 4.90
N ASP A 49 -5.69 0.49 4.26
CA ASP A 49 -4.79 1.59 4.57
C ASP A 49 -5.40 2.91 4.14
N ILE A 50 -6.03 2.93 2.97
CA ILE A 50 -6.69 4.14 2.47
C ILE A 50 -7.83 4.53 3.40
N GLU A 51 -8.59 3.56 3.87
CA GLU A 51 -9.69 3.83 4.78
C GLU A 51 -9.18 4.44 6.09
N MET A 52 -8.08 3.92 6.63
CA MET A 52 -7.50 4.45 7.84
C MET A 52 -7.04 5.90 7.65
N ILE A 53 -6.41 6.19 6.53
CA ILE A 53 -5.99 7.54 6.23
C ILE A 53 -7.19 8.45 6.08
N ASN A 54 -8.22 8.00 5.38
CA ASN A 54 -9.41 8.82 5.18
C ASN A 54 -10.14 9.10 6.50
N GLN A 55 -10.12 8.15 7.44
CA GLN A 55 -10.69 8.39 8.75
C GLN A 55 -9.90 9.48 9.49
N ALA A 56 -8.58 9.44 9.39
CA ALA A 56 -7.76 10.46 10.02
C ALA A 56 -7.98 11.82 9.37
N LEU A 57 -8.08 11.85 8.05
CA LEU A 57 -8.35 13.10 7.33
C LEU A 57 -9.71 13.67 7.73
N ASN A 58 -10.70 12.80 7.90
CA ASN A 58 -12.03 13.23 8.32
C ASN A 58 -11.99 13.84 9.72
N ARG A 59 -11.20 13.28 10.61
CA ARG A 59 -11.05 13.85 11.96
C ARG A 59 -10.41 15.22 11.91
N LEU A 60 -9.58 15.49 10.91
CA LEU A 60 -8.93 16.78 10.73
C LEU A 60 -9.73 17.71 9.82
N ASP A 61 -10.85 17.24 9.30
CA ASP A 61 -11.76 18.01 8.46
C ASP A 61 -11.06 18.53 7.19
N VAL A 62 -10.27 17.68 6.54
CA VAL A 62 -9.52 18.08 5.36
C VAL A 62 -9.84 17.22 4.12
N GLY A 63 -10.95 16.50 4.14
CA GLY A 63 -11.37 15.76 2.96
C GLY A 63 -10.89 14.32 2.98
N LYS A 64 -10.58 13.78 1.82
CA LYS A 64 -10.12 12.39 1.70
C LYS A 64 -9.10 12.28 0.59
N LEU A 65 -8.39 11.15 0.58
CA LEU A 65 -7.42 10.88 -0.47
C LEU A 65 -8.11 10.73 -1.81
N GLU A 66 -7.49 11.29 -2.83
CA GLU A 66 -7.97 11.15 -4.21
C GLU A 66 -6.92 10.52 -5.11
N ASN A 67 -5.85 10.03 -4.53
CA ASN A 67 -4.79 9.36 -5.28
C ASN A 67 -5.31 8.07 -5.90
N GLN A 68 -4.81 7.76 -7.08
CA GLN A 68 -5.07 6.45 -7.66
C GLN A 68 -4.36 5.39 -6.83
N ALA A 69 -4.96 4.22 -6.77
CA ALA A 69 -4.39 3.12 -5.99
C ALA A 69 -4.40 1.85 -6.83
N MET A 70 -3.35 1.05 -6.68
CA MET A 70 -3.26 -0.26 -7.30
C MET A 70 -3.01 -1.28 -6.22
N ASP A 71 -3.80 -2.33 -6.24
CA ASP A 71 -3.83 -3.36 -5.21
C ASP A 71 -3.30 -4.66 -5.80
N THR A 72 -2.21 -5.16 -5.25
CA THR A 72 -1.61 -6.38 -5.79
C THR A 72 -2.53 -7.59 -5.65
N ASP A 73 -3.39 -7.62 -4.62
CA ASP A 73 -4.37 -8.69 -4.51
C ASP A 73 -5.37 -8.64 -5.66
N VAL A 74 -5.87 -7.44 -5.97
CA VAL A 74 -6.82 -7.26 -7.07
C VAL A 74 -6.14 -7.57 -8.40
N MET A 75 -4.90 -7.16 -8.58
CA MET A 75 -4.16 -7.46 -9.80
C MET A 75 -4.04 -8.97 -10.00
N TYR A 76 -3.75 -9.71 -8.93
CA TYR A 76 -3.66 -11.16 -9.02
C TYR A 76 -5.02 -11.77 -9.33
N GLN A 77 -6.09 -11.26 -8.71
CA GLN A 77 -7.44 -11.73 -9.04
C GLN A 77 -7.73 -11.57 -10.52
N LYS A 78 -7.38 -10.44 -11.08
CA LYS A 78 -7.61 -10.20 -12.51
C LYS A 78 -6.78 -11.13 -13.37
N LEU A 79 -5.53 -11.33 -13.01
CA LEU A 79 -4.63 -12.19 -13.77
C LEU A 79 -5.14 -13.63 -13.80
N LYS A 80 -5.67 -14.11 -12.70
CA LYS A 80 -6.12 -15.50 -12.56
C LYS A 80 -7.62 -15.67 -12.73
N SER A 81 -8.33 -14.61 -13.03
CA SER A 81 -9.79 -14.64 -13.19
C SER A 81 -10.48 -15.19 -11.93
N LEU A 82 -10.03 -14.74 -10.78
CA LEU A 82 -10.59 -15.17 -9.51
C LEU A 82 -11.79 -14.31 -9.15
N PRO A 83 -12.74 -14.84 -8.36
CA PRO A 83 -13.85 -14.02 -7.89
C PRO A 83 -13.36 -12.92 -6.94
N GLN A 84 -14.15 -11.86 -6.84
CA GLN A 84 -13.77 -10.67 -6.09
C GLN A 84 -13.58 -10.95 -4.61
N GLU A 85 -14.27 -11.94 -4.08
CA GLU A 85 -14.17 -12.28 -2.66
C GLU A 85 -13.05 -13.27 -2.37
N GLN A 86 -12.33 -13.75 -3.37
CA GLN A 86 -11.23 -14.68 -3.16
C GLN A 86 -9.93 -13.91 -3.07
N HIS A 87 -9.47 -13.70 -1.86
CA HIS A 87 -8.25 -12.96 -1.58
C HIS A 87 -7.06 -13.89 -1.41
N SER A 88 -5.89 -13.38 -1.74
CA SER A 88 -4.63 -14.11 -1.54
C SER A 88 -3.75 -13.30 -0.61
N SER A 89 -3.09 -13.99 0.31
CA SER A 89 -2.19 -13.30 1.23
C SER A 89 -0.90 -12.92 0.52
N LEU A 90 -0.19 -11.95 1.10
CA LEU A 90 1.11 -11.57 0.55
C LEU A 90 2.08 -12.75 0.59
N ASP A 91 2.03 -13.56 1.65
CA ASP A 91 2.89 -14.74 1.74
C ASP A 91 2.60 -15.75 0.64
N GLU A 92 1.33 -15.98 0.35
CA GLU A 92 0.97 -16.90 -0.73
C GLU A 92 1.54 -16.43 -2.06
N LEU A 93 1.42 -15.15 -2.36
CA LEU A 93 1.91 -14.62 -3.62
C LEU A 93 3.43 -14.62 -3.69
N CYS A 94 4.09 -14.42 -2.55
CA CYS A 94 5.53 -14.57 -2.49
C CYS A 94 5.96 -15.99 -2.88
N ASP A 95 5.23 -16.99 -2.37
CA ASP A 95 5.54 -18.37 -2.70
C ASP A 95 5.30 -18.66 -4.17
N ILE A 96 4.20 -18.17 -4.72
CA ILE A 96 3.87 -18.41 -6.11
C ILE A 96 4.90 -17.77 -7.03
N TYR A 97 5.32 -16.55 -6.74
CA TYR A 97 6.22 -15.81 -7.61
C TYR A 97 7.67 -15.89 -7.17
N LYS A 98 7.97 -16.72 -6.18
CA LYS A 98 9.34 -16.98 -5.72
C LYS A 98 10.02 -15.71 -5.29
N ILE A 99 9.31 -14.91 -4.51
CA ILE A 99 9.87 -13.70 -3.93
C ILE A 99 10.38 -14.03 -2.53
N LYS A 100 11.63 -13.66 -2.24
CA LYS A 100 12.20 -13.89 -0.92
C LYS A 100 11.43 -13.10 0.12
N LYS A 101 11.17 -13.74 1.26
CA LYS A 101 10.41 -13.10 2.35
C LYS A 101 11.34 -12.49 3.39
N SER A 102 12.47 -11.93 2.96
CA SER A 102 13.40 -11.26 3.86
C SER A 102 12.70 -10.10 4.54
N ASP A 103 12.85 -10.01 5.85
CA ASP A 103 12.25 -8.93 6.65
C ASP A 103 10.72 -8.88 6.54
N ARG A 104 10.10 -10.02 6.24
CA ARG A 104 8.64 -10.12 6.25
C ARG A 104 8.12 -9.75 7.63
N HIS A 105 7.01 -9.00 7.67
CA HIS A 105 6.36 -8.46 8.86
C HIS A 105 7.05 -7.21 9.41
N THR A 106 8.08 -6.70 8.75
CA THR A 106 8.53 -5.34 9.01
C THR A 106 7.90 -4.43 7.96
N ALA A 107 7.76 -3.16 8.30
CA ALA A 107 7.16 -2.19 7.39
C ALA A 107 7.94 -2.09 6.08
N SER A 108 9.27 -1.91 6.19
CA SER A 108 10.09 -1.74 5.00
C SER A 108 10.21 -3.05 4.21
N GLY A 109 10.28 -4.19 4.91
CA GLY A 109 10.33 -5.48 4.23
C GLY A 109 9.07 -5.76 3.44
N ASP A 110 7.91 -5.53 4.05
CA ASP A 110 6.63 -5.74 3.38
C ASP A 110 6.46 -4.78 2.20
N ALA A 111 6.90 -3.54 2.35
CA ALA A 111 6.83 -2.57 1.27
C ALA A 111 7.70 -3.01 0.08
N PHE A 112 8.90 -3.49 0.35
CA PHE A 112 9.80 -3.95 -0.70
C PHE A 112 9.23 -5.17 -1.42
N ILE A 113 8.72 -6.12 -0.66
CA ILE A 113 8.11 -7.33 -1.22
C ILE A 113 6.90 -6.96 -2.09
N THR A 114 6.07 -6.05 -1.60
CA THR A 114 4.90 -5.62 -2.36
C THR A 114 5.31 -4.95 -3.67
N ALA A 115 6.39 -4.18 -3.64
CA ALA A 115 6.90 -3.53 -4.86
C ALA A 115 7.37 -4.57 -5.88
N LEU A 116 8.10 -5.58 -5.42
CA LEU A 116 8.54 -6.64 -6.32
C LEU A 116 7.36 -7.39 -6.91
N LEU A 117 6.38 -7.69 -6.07
CA LEU A 117 5.17 -8.37 -6.52
C LEU A 117 4.42 -7.53 -7.54
N PHE A 118 4.29 -6.24 -7.26
CA PHE A 118 3.62 -5.33 -8.19
C PHE A 118 4.29 -5.36 -9.56
N LEU A 119 5.61 -5.30 -9.60
CA LEU A 119 6.33 -5.30 -10.88
C LEU A 119 6.12 -6.61 -11.63
N LYS A 120 6.10 -7.73 -10.92
CA LYS A 120 5.85 -9.02 -11.57
C LYS A 120 4.44 -9.11 -12.12
N LEU A 121 3.46 -8.67 -11.35
CA LEU A 121 2.06 -8.70 -11.79
C LEU A 121 1.82 -7.73 -12.94
N LYS A 122 2.42 -6.55 -12.85
CA LYS A 122 2.29 -5.57 -13.93
C LYS A 122 2.80 -6.13 -15.25
N ARG A 123 3.94 -6.81 -15.21
CA ARG A 123 4.50 -7.40 -16.42
C ARG A 123 3.58 -8.48 -16.97
N LYS A 124 3.04 -9.33 -16.11
CA LYS A 124 2.16 -10.41 -16.56
C LYS A 124 0.83 -9.89 -17.10
N LEU A 125 0.33 -8.80 -16.56
CA LEU A 125 -0.89 -8.17 -17.05
C LEU A 125 -0.63 -7.23 -18.23
N GLU A 126 0.62 -6.94 -18.53
CA GLU A 126 1.02 -6.07 -19.65
C GLU A 126 0.42 -4.66 -19.53
N ILE A 127 0.51 -4.12 -18.34
CA ILE A 127 -0.02 -2.78 -18.09
C ILE A 127 1.05 -1.80 -17.64
#